data_24b8dab1e4a1cc107a4404426d976668
#
_entry.id   24b8dab1e4a1cc107a4404426d976668
#
_cell.length_a   1.000
_cell.length_b   1.000
_cell.length_c   1.000
_cell.angle_alpha   90.00
_cell.angle_beta   90.00
_cell.angle_gamma   90.00
#
_symmetry.space_group_name_H-M   'P 1'
#
loop_
_entity.id
_entity.type
_entity.pdbx_description
1 polymer ?
#
loop_
_entity_poly.entity_id
_entity_poly.type
_entity_poly.pdbx_seq_one_letter_code
_entity_poly.pdbx_strand_id
1 'polypeptide(L)'
;MAILVIAEHDNATLKLDTAKVVACAQAIGADVDLLVAGDDCSAVVDAAKQLTGVRKVLVADNAVYGNGIAENLGDLLVSIAADYQHMLATASSLGKDVMPRVAALLNVAQISEVVEVVSEDTFVRPIYAGSALATVQSLDAVKVMTVRSSAFDAVANDGNAEVVSLDGVFNSAVEFVSQTLTKSERPDLGAASVVVSGGRAMGSADNFAILEQLADKLGGALGASRAAVDAGYVPNDLQVGQTGKIVAPDLYIAVGISGAIQHLAGMKDSKVIVAINKDPEAPIFQVADYGLEADLFDAVPKLLELI
;
A
#
# COMPACT_ATOMS: atom_id res chain seq x y z
N MET A 1 -22.37 11.73 -11.59
CA MET A 1 -20.95 11.95 -11.84
C MET A 1 -20.20 10.72 -11.35
N ALA A 2 -19.04 10.39 -11.95
CA ALA A 2 -18.33 9.16 -11.68
C ALA A 2 -17.15 9.38 -10.70
N ILE A 3 -16.60 8.28 -10.22
CA ILE A 3 -15.39 8.20 -9.41
C ILE A 3 -14.28 7.65 -10.27
N LEU A 4 -13.09 8.27 -10.25
CA LEU A 4 -11.89 7.77 -10.88
C LEU A 4 -11.00 7.09 -9.84
N VAL A 5 -10.66 5.84 -10.08
CA VAL A 5 -9.62 5.12 -9.33
C VAL A 5 -8.37 5.02 -10.20
N ILE A 6 -7.20 5.30 -9.64
CA ILE A 6 -5.92 5.15 -10.31
C ILE A 6 -5.39 3.75 -9.99
N ALA A 7 -5.19 2.93 -11.02
CA ALA A 7 -4.62 1.59 -10.89
C ALA A 7 -3.15 1.66 -10.49
N GLU A 8 -2.74 0.81 -9.57
CA GLU A 8 -1.34 0.59 -9.25
C GLU A 8 -0.87 -0.74 -9.84
N HIS A 9 0.22 -0.71 -10.60
CA HIS A 9 0.78 -1.85 -11.34
C HIS A 9 2.26 -1.65 -11.65
N ASP A 10 2.89 -2.69 -12.18
CA ASP A 10 4.28 -2.69 -12.65
C ASP A 10 4.38 -2.83 -14.19
N ASN A 11 3.37 -2.40 -14.93
CA ASN A 11 3.10 -2.60 -16.35
C ASN A 11 2.73 -4.04 -16.75
N ALA A 12 3.04 -5.04 -15.96
CA ALA A 12 2.72 -6.45 -16.23
C ALA A 12 1.60 -6.99 -15.34
N THR A 13 1.57 -6.56 -14.06
CA THR A 13 0.68 -7.11 -13.02
C THR A 13 -0.07 -6.00 -12.30
N LEU A 14 -1.40 -6.10 -12.25
CA LEU A 14 -2.24 -5.23 -11.43
C LEU A 14 -2.06 -5.58 -9.95
N LYS A 15 -1.76 -4.57 -9.11
CA LYS A 15 -1.62 -4.80 -7.68
C LYS A 15 -2.98 -5.00 -7.00
N LEU A 16 -3.04 -5.91 -6.04
CA LEU A 16 -4.24 -6.24 -5.27
C LEU A 16 -4.85 -5.01 -4.57
N ASP A 17 -4.02 -4.07 -4.16
CA ASP A 17 -4.46 -2.84 -3.51
C ASP A 17 -5.41 -2.01 -4.38
N THR A 18 -5.31 -2.09 -5.72
CA THR A 18 -6.25 -1.46 -6.64
C THR A 18 -7.68 -1.98 -6.43
N ALA A 19 -7.87 -3.29 -6.25
CA ALA A 19 -9.19 -3.88 -5.99
C ALA A 19 -9.77 -3.41 -4.65
N LYS A 20 -8.94 -3.14 -3.65
CA LYS A 20 -9.36 -2.59 -2.36
C LYS A 20 -9.76 -1.11 -2.46
N VAL A 21 -9.05 -0.33 -3.29
CA VAL A 21 -9.44 1.07 -3.57
C VAL A 21 -10.75 1.13 -4.35
N VAL A 22 -10.99 0.19 -5.26
CA VAL A 22 -12.28 0.05 -5.95
C VAL A 22 -13.41 -0.21 -4.95
N ALA A 23 -13.21 -1.04 -3.93
CA ALA A 23 -14.19 -1.25 -2.85
C ALA A 23 -14.49 0.05 -2.08
N CYS A 24 -13.46 0.84 -1.76
CA CYS A 24 -13.66 2.17 -1.16
C CYS A 24 -14.49 3.08 -2.08
N ALA A 25 -14.21 3.10 -3.39
CA ALA A 25 -14.94 3.89 -4.36
C ALA A 25 -16.43 3.46 -4.44
N GLN A 26 -16.71 2.15 -4.42
CA GLN A 26 -18.08 1.63 -4.40
C GLN A 26 -18.85 2.05 -3.14
N ALA A 27 -18.18 2.14 -1.98
CA ALA A 27 -18.80 2.61 -0.74
C ALA A 27 -19.26 4.08 -0.81
N ILE A 28 -18.67 4.89 -1.69
CA ILE A 28 -19.12 6.27 -1.97
C ILE A 28 -20.44 6.29 -2.72
N GLY A 29 -20.71 5.27 -3.56
CA GLY A 29 -22.05 5.06 -4.15
C GLY A 29 -22.25 5.67 -5.53
N ALA A 30 -21.20 5.91 -6.32
CA ALA A 30 -21.27 6.34 -7.71
C ALA A 30 -20.59 5.35 -8.67
N ASP A 31 -20.76 5.54 -9.99
CA ASP A 31 -20.07 4.74 -11.00
C ASP A 31 -18.56 4.86 -10.87
N VAL A 32 -17.85 3.74 -10.95
CA VAL A 32 -16.39 3.68 -10.80
C VAL A 32 -15.75 3.45 -12.16
N ASP A 33 -14.86 4.35 -12.57
CA ASP A 33 -13.95 4.18 -13.69
C ASP A 33 -12.52 3.96 -13.16
N LEU A 34 -11.74 3.13 -13.84
CA LEU A 34 -10.38 2.78 -13.44
C LEU A 34 -9.39 3.28 -14.50
N LEU A 35 -8.40 4.08 -14.12
CA LEU A 35 -7.33 4.51 -15.00
C LEU A 35 -6.15 3.54 -14.91
N VAL A 36 -5.74 2.98 -16.04
CA VAL A 36 -4.49 2.26 -16.25
C VAL A 36 -3.58 3.12 -17.11
N ALA A 37 -2.50 3.64 -16.53
CA ALA A 37 -1.52 4.45 -17.26
C ALA A 37 -0.14 3.80 -17.12
N GLY A 38 0.44 3.33 -18.22
CA GLY A 38 1.68 2.56 -18.23
C GLY A 38 2.29 2.44 -19.63
N ASP A 39 3.23 1.51 -19.78
CA ASP A 39 3.91 1.17 -21.02
C ASP A 39 3.77 -0.33 -21.30
N ASP A 40 3.18 -0.69 -22.43
CA ASP A 40 2.85 -2.08 -22.80
C ASP A 40 2.05 -2.81 -21.69
N CYS A 41 1.00 -2.13 -21.21
CA CYS A 41 0.25 -2.55 -20.02
C CYS A 41 -1.03 -3.36 -20.32
N SER A 42 -1.11 -4.03 -21.46
CA SER A 42 -2.29 -4.78 -21.90
C SER A 42 -2.73 -5.87 -20.91
N ALA A 43 -1.78 -6.58 -20.27
CA ALA A 43 -2.09 -7.58 -19.24
C ALA A 43 -2.75 -6.96 -18.00
N VAL A 44 -2.32 -5.75 -17.61
CA VAL A 44 -2.93 -4.99 -16.53
C VAL A 44 -4.36 -4.58 -16.87
N VAL A 45 -4.59 -4.12 -18.11
CA VAL A 45 -5.93 -3.77 -18.61
C VAL A 45 -6.86 -4.98 -18.58
N ASP A 46 -6.37 -6.16 -18.99
CA ASP A 46 -7.12 -7.41 -18.94
C ASP A 46 -7.52 -7.83 -17.51
N ALA A 47 -6.65 -7.61 -16.53
CA ALA A 47 -6.98 -7.83 -15.13
C ALA A 47 -7.93 -6.76 -14.59
N ALA A 48 -7.69 -5.49 -14.93
CA ALA A 48 -8.47 -4.35 -14.46
C ALA A 48 -9.94 -4.42 -14.88
N LYS A 49 -10.23 -4.84 -16.12
CA LYS A 49 -11.60 -4.97 -16.61
C LYS A 49 -12.41 -6.05 -15.89
N GLN A 50 -11.75 -6.99 -15.21
CA GLN A 50 -12.41 -8.06 -14.46
C GLN A 50 -12.81 -7.64 -13.05
N LEU A 51 -12.36 -6.48 -12.55
CA LEU A 51 -12.74 -6.02 -11.22
C LEU A 51 -14.24 -5.73 -11.14
N THR A 52 -14.92 -6.36 -10.19
CA THR A 52 -16.36 -6.19 -9.97
C THR A 52 -16.71 -4.74 -9.69
N GLY A 53 -17.72 -4.21 -10.43
CA GLY A 53 -18.25 -2.86 -10.23
C GLY A 53 -17.45 -1.75 -10.88
N VAL A 54 -16.38 -2.06 -11.61
CA VAL A 54 -15.73 -1.12 -12.53
C VAL A 54 -16.58 -0.99 -13.79
N ARG A 55 -16.98 0.23 -14.13
CA ARG A 55 -17.77 0.53 -15.33
C ARG A 55 -16.90 0.60 -16.58
N LYS A 56 -15.80 1.36 -16.49
CA LYS A 56 -14.86 1.58 -17.59
C LYS A 56 -13.42 1.48 -17.11
N VAL A 57 -12.56 0.95 -17.96
CA VAL A 57 -11.11 1.04 -17.84
C VAL A 57 -10.61 2.05 -18.86
N LEU A 58 -10.10 3.18 -18.38
CA LEU A 58 -9.43 4.19 -19.17
C LEU A 58 -7.97 3.78 -19.34
N VAL A 59 -7.47 3.75 -20.56
CA VAL A 59 -6.12 3.26 -20.85
C VAL A 59 -5.29 4.37 -21.48
N ALA A 60 -4.20 4.73 -20.80
CA ALA A 60 -3.14 5.60 -21.31
C ALA A 60 -1.86 4.78 -21.47
N ASP A 61 -1.76 4.03 -22.57
CA ASP A 61 -0.62 3.15 -22.87
C ASP A 61 0.42 3.93 -23.68
N ASN A 62 1.46 4.39 -22.98
CA ASN A 62 2.55 5.14 -23.58
C ASN A 62 3.80 5.10 -22.69
N ALA A 63 4.98 5.03 -23.30
CA ALA A 63 6.27 4.96 -22.60
C ALA A 63 6.50 6.08 -21.56
N VAL A 64 5.87 7.25 -21.72
CA VAL A 64 5.97 8.36 -20.77
C VAL A 64 5.34 8.03 -19.41
N TYR A 65 4.46 7.02 -19.35
CA TYR A 65 3.78 6.60 -18.10
C TYR A 65 4.40 5.36 -17.46
N GLY A 66 5.29 4.64 -18.19
CA GLY A 66 5.81 3.33 -17.78
C GLY A 66 6.57 3.33 -16.44
N ASN A 67 7.10 4.48 -16.00
CA ASN A 67 7.86 4.61 -14.76
C ASN A 67 7.10 5.38 -13.66
N GLY A 68 5.82 5.69 -13.84
CA GLY A 68 4.99 6.32 -12.84
C GLY A 68 5.44 7.73 -12.41
N ILE A 69 6.04 8.52 -13.34
CA ILE A 69 6.48 9.89 -13.06
C ILE A 69 5.29 10.75 -12.67
N ALA A 70 5.32 11.33 -11.47
CA ALA A 70 4.19 12.04 -10.89
C ALA A 70 3.77 13.27 -11.71
N GLU A 71 4.70 13.94 -12.36
CA GLU A 71 4.41 15.05 -13.25
C GLU A 71 3.57 14.62 -14.45
N ASN A 72 3.94 13.54 -15.09
CA ASN A 72 3.25 13.02 -16.28
C ASN A 72 1.85 12.50 -15.92
N LEU A 73 1.76 11.68 -14.85
CA LEU A 73 0.49 11.16 -14.35
C LEU A 73 -0.41 12.25 -13.80
N GLY A 74 0.14 13.24 -13.09
CA GLY A 74 -0.61 14.37 -12.55
C GLY A 74 -1.27 15.19 -13.64
N ASP A 75 -0.56 15.51 -14.71
CA ASP A 75 -1.09 16.29 -15.84
C ASP A 75 -2.15 15.50 -16.61
N LEU A 76 -1.97 14.17 -16.80
CA LEU A 76 -3.00 13.28 -17.35
C LEU A 76 -4.27 13.31 -16.50
N LEU A 77 -4.15 13.13 -15.18
CA LEU A 77 -5.27 13.12 -14.24
C LEU A 77 -6.04 14.44 -14.25
N VAL A 78 -5.33 15.56 -14.27
CA VAL A 78 -5.94 16.90 -14.34
C VAL A 78 -6.70 17.09 -15.65
N SER A 79 -6.21 16.56 -16.77
CA SER A 79 -6.87 16.69 -18.09
C SER A 79 -8.25 16.04 -18.16
N ILE A 80 -8.50 15.02 -17.34
CA ILE A 80 -9.77 14.28 -17.28
C ILE A 80 -10.59 14.56 -16.02
N ALA A 81 -10.08 15.37 -15.09
CA ALA A 81 -10.68 15.60 -13.78
C ALA A 81 -12.12 16.21 -13.84
N ALA A 82 -12.44 16.94 -14.91
CA ALA A 82 -13.76 17.58 -15.08
C ALA A 82 -14.94 16.58 -15.12
N ASP A 83 -14.66 15.32 -15.45
CA ASP A 83 -15.69 14.26 -15.56
C ASP A 83 -15.93 13.54 -14.22
N TYR A 84 -15.14 13.85 -13.17
CA TYR A 84 -15.13 13.11 -11.91
C TYR A 84 -15.34 14.03 -10.71
N GLN A 85 -16.10 13.53 -9.73
CA GLN A 85 -16.21 14.18 -8.41
C GLN A 85 -15.23 13.65 -7.39
N HIS A 86 -14.70 12.44 -7.60
CA HIS A 86 -13.76 11.80 -6.72
C HIS A 86 -12.61 11.19 -7.53
N MET A 87 -11.40 11.36 -7.04
CA MET A 87 -10.19 10.77 -7.61
C MET A 87 -9.44 10.06 -6.49
N LEU A 88 -9.33 8.74 -6.59
CA LEU A 88 -8.78 7.87 -5.55
C LEU A 88 -7.53 7.15 -6.06
N ALA A 89 -6.51 7.07 -5.21
CA ALA A 89 -5.35 6.21 -5.40
C ALA A 89 -5.03 5.47 -4.09
N THR A 90 -4.30 4.35 -4.18
CA THR A 90 -3.72 3.70 -3.00
C THR A 90 -2.82 4.66 -2.24
N ALA A 91 -2.81 4.62 -0.90
CA ALA A 91 -1.87 5.35 -0.07
C ALA A 91 -0.45 4.74 -0.11
N SER A 92 -0.01 4.32 -1.28
CA SER A 92 1.33 3.83 -1.61
C SER A 92 2.30 4.99 -1.86
N SER A 93 3.56 4.67 -2.13
CA SER A 93 4.55 5.69 -2.53
C SER A 93 4.12 6.43 -3.79
N LEU A 94 3.57 5.72 -4.79
CA LEU A 94 3.07 6.33 -6.02
C LEU A 94 1.88 7.27 -5.74
N GLY A 95 0.87 6.80 -5.01
CA GLY A 95 -0.30 7.62 -4.69
C GLY A 95 0.04 8.84 -3.84
N LYS A 96 0.99 8.70 -2.90
CA LYS A 96 1.48 9.82 -2.07
C LYS A 96 2.33 10.83 -2.82
N ASP A 97 2.88 10.46 -3.97
CA ASP A 97 3.62 11.36 -4.87
C ASP A 97 2.68 12.06 -5.86
N VAL A 98 1.80 11.32 -6.51
CA VAL A 98 0.91 11.82 -7.56
C VAL A 98 -0.24 12.67 -7.02
N MET A 99 -0.98 12.17 -6.02
CA MET A 99 -2.25 12.77 -5.62
C MET A 99 -2.13 14.18 -4.99
N PRO A 100 -1.10 14.52 -4.19
CA PRO A 100 -0.92 15.88 -3.72
C PRO A 100 -0.65 16.88 -4.86
N ARG A 101 0.05 16.43 -5.92
CA ARG A 101 0.26 17.25 -7.12
C ARG A 101 -1.06 17.50 -7.85
N VAL A 102 -1.88 16.46 -8.04
CA VAL A 102 -3.21 16.59 -8.65
C VAL A 102 -4.08 17.56 -7.85
N ALA A 103 -4.14 17.41 -6.52
CA ALA A 103 -4.89 18.31 -5.65
C ALA A 103 -4.44 19.76 -5.78
N ALA A 104 -3.12 19.99 -5.79
CA ALA A 104 -2.55 21.34 -5.96
C ALA A 104 -2.89 21.96 -7.33
N LEU A 105 -2.80 21.18 -8.42
CA LEU A 105 -3.13 21.64 -9.77
C LEU A 105 -4.63 21.97 -9.93
N LEU A 106 -5.51 21.19 -9.26
CA LEU A 106 -6.96 21.43 -9.24
C LEU A 106 -7.36 22.49 -8.22
N ASN A 107 -6.42 22.99 -7.39
CA ASN A 107 -6.67 23.94 -6.31
C ASN A 107 -7.71 23.44 -5.30
N VAL A 108 -7.62 22.17 -4.90
CA VAL A 108 -8.46 21.50 -3.90
C VAL A 108 -7.61 20.88 -2.79
N ALA A 109 -8.24 20.54 -1.66
CA ALA A 109 -7.57 19.85 -0.57
C ALA A 109 -7.50 18.34 -0.85
N GLN A 110 -6.37 17.70 -0.46
CA GLN A 110 -6.27 16.24 -0.46
C GLN A 110 -6.71 15.66 0.87
N ILE A 111 -7.49 14.58 0.84
CA ILE A 111 -7.78 13.73 2.01
C ILE A 111 -6.86 12.51 1.96
N SER A 112 -5.88 12.46 2.89
CA SER A 112 -4.88 11.40 2.90
C SER A 112 -5.30 10.23 3.76
N GLU A 113 -5.01 9.00 3.28
CA GLU A 113 -5.15 7.75 4.03
C GLU A 113 -6.57 7.49 4.55
N VAL A 114 -7.57 7.63 3.69
CA VAL A 114 -8.96 7.30 4.02
C VAL A 114 -9.06 5.84 4.47
N VAL A 115 -9.71 5.61 5.61
CA VAL A 115 -9.96 4.28 6.20
C VAL A 115 -11.44 3.91 6.27
N GLU A 116 -12.34 4.88 6.11
CA GLU A 116 -13.79 4.66 6.13
C GLU A 116 -14.50 5.74 5.32
N VAL A 117 -15.56 5.37 4.63
CA VAL A 117 -16.48 6.26 3.91
C VAL A 117 -17.74 6.41 4.74
N VAL A 118 -18.05 7.63 5.19
CA VAL A 118 -19.28 7.95 5.94
C VAL A 118 -20.38 8.42 4.99
N SER A 119 -20.01 9.22 4.00
CA SER A 119 -20.90 9.69 2.93
C SER A 119 -20.09 10.08 1.69
N GLU A 120 -20.73 10.58 0.64
CA GLU A 120 -20.07 11.04 -0.59
C GLU A 120 -19.06 12.18 -0.38
N ASP A 121 -19.12 12.90 0.73
CA ASP A 121 -18.25 14.04 1.05
C ASP A 121 -17.54 13.93 2.40
N THR A 122 -17.84 12.88 3.19
CA THR A 122 -17.38 12.73 4.57
C THR A 122 -16.65 11.41 4.75
N PHE A 123 -15.41 11.48 5.27
CA PHE A 123 -14.48 10.38 5.34
C PHE A 123 -13.77 10.33 6.69
N VAL A 124 -13.35 9.12 7.12
CA VAL A 124 -12.52 8.95 8.31
C VAL A 124 -11.07 8.72 7.88
N ARG A 125 -10.15 9.39 8.55
CA ARG A 125 -8.72 9.25 8.33
C ARG A 125 -7.93 9.24 9.64
N PRO A 126 -6.82 8.48 9.74
CA PRO A 126 -5.94 8.54 10.88
C PRO A 126 -5.11 9.82 10.91
N ILE A 127 -4.90 10.34 12.11
CA ILE A 127 -3.99 11.45 12.42
C ILE A 127 -3.11 11.06 13.60
N TYR A 128 -2.04 11.84 13.89
CA TYR A 128 -1.08 11.54 14.95
C TYR A 128 -0.55 10.10 14.89
N ALA A 129 -0.04 9.68 13.72
CA ALA A 129 0.44 8.32 13.47
C ALA A 129 -0.59 7.22 13.78
N GLY A 130 -1.89 7.52 13.62
CA GLY A 130 -2.97 6.58 13.87
C GLY A 130 -3.43 6.49 15.33
N SER A 131 -2.94 7.37 16.20
CA SER A 131 -3.41 7.45 17.61
C SER A 131 -4.80 8.09 17.72
N ALA A 132 -5.26 8.78 16.68
CA ALA A 132 -6.61 9.34 16.62
C ALA A 132 -7.17 9.17 15.20
N LEU A 133 -8.50 9.05 15.12
CA LEU A 133 -9.25 9.07 13.87
C LEU A 133 -10.00 10.40 13.76
N ALA A 134 -9.84 11.07 12.63
CA ALA A 134 -10.54 12.30 12.32
C ALA A 134 -11.62 12.02 11.27
N THR A 135 -12.85 12.39 11.55
CA THR A 135 -13.92 12.47 10.54
C THR A 135 -13.83 13.84 9.87
N VAL A 136 -13.63 13.87 8.57
CA VAL A 136 -13.45 15.09 7.79
C VAL A 136 -14.49 15.17 6.69
N GLN A 137 -15.05 16.36 6.48
CA GLN A 137 -15.96 16.66 5.36
C GLN A 137 -15.23 17.55 4.35
N SER A 138 -15.22 17.16 3.08
CA SER A 138 -14.69 17.98 1.98
C SER A 138 -15.80 18.80 1.35
N LEU A 139 -15.56 20.10 1.24
CA LEU A 139 -16.45 21.04 0.56
C LEU A 139 -16.03 21.30 -0.89
N ASP A 140 -14.92 20.70 -1.32
CA ASP A 140 -14.39 20.88 -2.67
C ASP A 140 -15.26 20.20 -3.71
N ALA A 141 -15.29 20.74 -4.93
CA ALA A 141 -16.06 20.16 -6.04
C ALA A 141 -15.49 18.77 -6.44
N VAL A 142 -14.17 18.62 -6.45
CA VAL A 142 -13.48 17.36 -6.70
C VAL A 142 -12.76 16.92 -5.42
N LYS A 143 -13.03 15.70 -4.94
CA LYS A 143 -12.38 15.11 -3.77
C LYS A 143 -11.18 14.29 -4.24
N VAL A 144 -9.99 14.73 -3.92
CA VAL A 144 -8.74 14.03 -4.22
C VAL A 144 -8.30 13.27 -2.98
N MET A 145 -8.12 11.94 -3.08
CA MET A 145 -7.90 11.10 -1.91
C MET A 145 -6.81 10.05 -2.13
N THR A 146 -6.06 9.74 -1.07
CA THR A 146 -5.37 8.46 -0.99
C THR A 146 -6.09 7.55 -0.01
N VAL A 147 -6.19 6.26 -0.32
CA VAL A 147 -6.94 5.25 0.43
C VAL A 147 -5.97 4.28 1.09
N ARG A 148 -6.15 4.03 2.37
CA ARG A 148 -5.43 2.98 3.08
C ARG A 148 -6.03 1.63 2.71
N SER A 149 -5.38 0.91 1.81
CA SER A 149 -5.89 -0.35 1.26
C SER A 149 -6.15 -1.42 2.32
N SER A 150 -5.39 -1.43 3.41
CA SER A 150 -5.59 -2.37 4.53
C SER A 150 -6.93 -2.22 5.27
N ALA A 151 -7.65 -1.11 5.06
CA ALA A 151 -8.96 -0.87 5.69
C ALA A 151 -10.15 -1.39 4.86
N PHE A 152 -9.91 -1.92 3.67
CA PHE A 152 -10.94 -2.37 2.74
C PHE A 152 -10.64 -3.78 2.22
N ASP A 153 -11.67 -4.60 2.08
CA ASP A 153 -11.56 -5.89 1.40
C ASP A 153 -11.54 -5.70 -0.12
N ALA A 154 -10.80 -6.55 -0.82
CA ALA A 154 -10.74 -6.49 -2.27
C ALA A 154 -12.07 -6.89 -2.91
N VAL A 155 -12.47 -6.18 -3.97
CA VAL A 155 -13.61 -6.63 -4.81
C VAL A 155 -13.27 -7.94 -5.54
N ALA A 156 -14.29 -8.68 -5.96
CA ALA A 156 -14.11 -9.90 -6.76
C ALA A 156 -13.66 -9.58 -8.21
N ASN A 157 -13.27 -10.63 -8.95
CA ASN A 157 -12.79 -10.55 -10.33
C ASN A 157 -13.80 -11.22 -11.29
N ASP A 158 -15.06 -10.82 -11.23
CA ASP A 158 -16.13 -11.32 -12.10
C ASP A 158 -16.78 -10.22 -12.94
N GLY A 159 -16.15 -9.05 -13.02
CA GLY A 159 -16.56 -7.91 -13.83
C GLY A 159 -16.26 -8.08 -15.34
N ASN A 160 -16.76 -7.13 -16.12
CA ASN A 160 -16.49 -7.02 -17.56
C ASN A 160 -16.60 -5.56 -17.98
N ALA A 161 -15.67 -4.71 -17.55
CA ALA A 161 -15.68 -3.28 -17.82
C ALA A 161 -15.38 -2.97 -19.31
N GLU A 162 -15.99 -1.88 -19.81
CA GLU A 162 -15.65 -1.31 -21.11
C GLU A 162 -14.22 -0.75 -21.09
N VAL A 163 -13.44 -0.98 -22.15
CA VAL A 163 -12.09 -0.42 -22.30
C VAL A 163 -12.13 0.79 -23.21
N VAL A 164 -11.60 1.91 -22.76
CA VAL A 164 -11.56 3.19 -23.48
C VAL A 164 -10.13 3.71 -23.53
N SER A 165 -9.57 3.88 -24.71
CA SER A 165 -8.23 4.46 -24.88
C SER A 165 -8.25 5.98 -24.72
N LEU A 166 -7.22 6.50 -24.06
CA LEU A 166 -6.95 7.93 -23.94
C LEU A 166 -5.76 8.31 -24.85
N ASP A 167 -5.95 9.32 -25.67
CA ASP A 167 -4.92 9.80 -26.61
C ASP A 167 -3.97 10.86 -26.00
N GLY A 168 -4.23 11.28 -24.76
CA GLY A 168 -3.43 12.31 -24.08
C GLY A 168 -2.04 11.82 -23.70
N VAL A 169 -1.00 12.47 -24.22
CA VAL A 169 0.40 12.23 -23.85
C VAL A 169 0.96 13.47 -23.18
N PHE A 170 1.29 13.33 -21.89
CA PHE A 170 1.85 14.42 -21.07
C PHE A 170 3.27 14.05 -20.69
N ASN A 171 4.24 14.84 -21.17
CA ASN A 171 5.66 14.64 -20.92
C ASN A 171 6.24 15.86 -20.20
N SER A 172 6.79 15.62 -19.02
CA SER A 172 7.43 16.65 -18.20
C SER A 172 8.92 16.79 -18.52
N ALA A 173 9.58 17.72 -17.83
CA ALA A 173 11.04 17.86 -17.87
C ALA A 173 11.78 16.85 -16.98
N VAL A 174 11.05 16.03 -16.21
CA VAL A 174 11.62 14.99 -15.34
C VAL A 174 11.90 13.76 -16.18
N GLU A 175 13.11 13.23 -16.08
CA GLU A 175 13.55 12.05 -16.81
C GLU A 175 13.83 10.90 -15.85
N PHE A 176 13.33 9.70 -16.20
CA PHE A 176 13.72 8.47 -15.52
C PHE A 176 15.14 8.08 -15.89
N VAL A 177 16.02 7.95 -14.92
CA VAL A 177 17.42 7.55 -15.15
C VAL A 177 17.63 6.07 -14.96
N SER A 178 17.27 5.54 -13.80
CA SER A 178 17.37 4.11 -13.49
C SER A 178 16.68 3.78 -12.18
N GLN A 179 16.32 2.51 -12.02
CA GLN A 179 15.91 1.93 -10.75
C GLN A 179 16.56 0.56 -10.55
N THR A 180 16.80 0.21 -9.29
CA THR A 180 17.24 -1.14 -8.92
C THR A 180 16.12 -1.79 -8.12
N LEU A 181 15.58 -2.89 -8.65
CA LEU A 181 14.52 -3.65 -7.99
C LEU A 181 15.10 -4.91 -7.36
N THR A 182 14.77 -5.16 -6.10
CA THR A 182 15.08 -6.43 -5.43
C THR A 182 14.07 -7.47 -5.94
N LYS A 183 14.60 -8.51 -6.62
CA LYS A 183 13.76 -9.65 -7.00
C LYS A 183 13.60 -10.56 -5.80
N SER A 184 12.38 -10.82 -5.40
CA SER A 184 12.02 -11.78 -4.36
C SER A 184 10.99 -12.78 -4.92
N GLU A 185 11.14 -14.05 -4.57
CA GLU A 185 10.12 -15.08 -4.84
C GLU A 185 9.03 -15.08 -3.75
N ARG A 186 9.24 -14.35 -2.65
CA ARG A 186 8.26 -14.18 -1.58
C ARG A 186 7.14 -13.23 -2.00
N PRO A 187 5.94 -13.39 -1.40
CA PRO A 187 4.83 -12.46 -1.61
C PRO A 187 5.24 -10.99 -1.36
N ASP A 188 4.61 -10.06 -2.08
CA ASP A 188 4.80 -8.64 -1.78
C ASP A 188 4.37 -8.33 -0.34
N LEU A 189 5.20 -7.55 0.36
CA LEU A 189 5.00 -7.24 1.78
C LEU A 189 3.64 -6.60 2.07
N GLY A 190 3.11 -5.77 1.15
CA GLY A 190 1.80 -5.12 1.30
C GLY A 190 0.60 -6.04 1.07
N ALA A 191 0.80 -7.17 0.37
CA ALA A 191 -0.26 -8.10 -0.01
C ALA A 191 -0.21 -9.45 0.73
N ALA A 192 0.87 -9.71 1.49
CA ALA A 192 1.09 -10.98 2.17
C ALA A 192 0.08 -11.19 3.32
N SER A 193 -0.46 -12.41 3.44
CA SER A 193 -1.29 -12.82 4.57
C SER A 193 -0.48 -13.11 5.85
N VAL A 194 0.81 -13.40 5.72
CA VAL A 194 1.74 -13.60 6.83
C VAL A 194 2.94 -12.70 6.62
N VAL A 195 3.34 -11.98 7.66
CA VAL A 195 4.56 -11.14 7.66
C VAL A 195 5.43 -11.51 8.85
N VAL A 196 6.69 -11.86 8.57
CA VAL A 196 7.73 -12.05 9.59
C VAL A 196 8.67 -10.86 9.54
N SER A 197 8.78 -10.10 10.62
CA SER A 197 9.51 -8.83 10.63
C SER A 197 10.61 -8.80 11.67
N GLY A 198 11.81 -8.38 11.26
CA GLY A 198 12.99 -8.29 12.10
C GLY A 198 13.30 -6.88 12.59
N GLY A 199 13.67 -6.75 13.86
CA GLY A 199 14.14 -5.51 14.45
C GLY A 199 15.65 -5.35 14.45
N ARG A 200 16.15 -4.22 14.98
CA ARG A 200 17.58 -3.97 15.15
C ARG A 200 18.28 -5.02 16.05
N ALA A 201 17.52 -5.72 16.91
CA ALA A 201 18.04 -6.79 17.75
C ALA A 201 18.56 -8.00 16.97
N MET A 202 18.26 -8.11 15.66
CA MET A 202 18.88 -9.11 14.78
C MET A 202 20.42 -8.95 14.69
N GLY A 203 20.95 -7.75 14.86
CA GLY A 203 22.38 -7.46 15.00
C GLY A 203 23.18 -7.43 13.69
N SER A 204 22.78 -8.16 12.65
CA SER A 204 23.46 -8.18 11.35
C SER A 204 22.51 -8.61 10.21
N ALA A 205 22.94 -8.39 8.96
CA ALA A 205 22.22 -8.89 7.78
C ALA A 205 22.19 -10.44 7.75
N ASP A 206 23.27 -11.10 8.09
CA ASP A 206 23.34 -12.56 8.08
C ASP A 206 22.33 -13.22 9.01
N ASN A 207 22.04 -12.58 10.13
CA ASN A 207 21.05 -13.08 11.09
C ASN A 207 19.61 -13.02 10.57
N PHE A 208 19.32 -12.21 9.56
CA PHE A 208 18.00 -12.20 8.92
C PHE A 208 17.66 -13.52 8.21
N ALA A 209 18.68 -14.35 7.89
CA ALA A 209 18.48 -15.66 7.26
C ALA A 209 17.52 -16.57 8.07
N ILE A 210 17.49 -16.48 9.41
CA ILE A 210 16.55 -17.27 10.22
C ILE A 210 15.11 -16.80 10.06
N LEU A 211 14.90 -15.50 9.85
CA LEU A 211 13.57 -14.93 9.60
C LEU A 211 13.11 -15.21 8.16
N GLU A 212 14.05 -15.25 7.22
CA GLU A 212 13.77 -15.67 5.84
C GLU A 212 13.25 -17.10 5.81
N GLN A 213 13.92 -18.03 6.51
CA GLN A 213 13.47 -19.42 6.64
C GLN A 213 12.09 -19.52 7.29
N LEU A 214 11.81 -18.69 8.30
CA LEU A 214 10.51 -18.67 8.95
C LEU A 214 9.43 -18.13 8.00
N ALA A 215 9.71 -17.06 7.27
CA ALA A 215 8.79 -16.51 6.28
C ALA A 215 8.51 -17.51 5.15
N ASP A 216 9.54 -18.18 4.62
CA ASP A 216 9.41 -19.18 3.56
C ASP A 216 8.56 -20.37 4.02
N LYS A 217 8.77 -20.86 5.26
CA LYS A 217 8.02 -21.98 5.82
C LYS A 217 6.53 -21.65 6.05
N LEU A 218 6.24 -20.39 6.35
CA LEU A 218 4.87 -19.89 6.53
C LEU A 218 4.23 -19.37 5.23
N GLY A 219 4.96 -19.39 4.10
CA GLY A 219 4.50 -18.79 2.84
C GLY A 219 4.28 -17.28 2.93
N GLY A 220 5.02 -16.61 3.82
CA GLY A 220 4.86 -15.21 4.15
C GLY A 220 5.91 -14.29 3.54
N ALA A 221 5.75 -12.99 3.77
CA ALA A 221 6.71 -11.96 3.41
C ALA A 221 7.69 -11.66 4.55
N LEU A 222 8.88 -11.18 4.19
CA LEU A 222 9.85 -10.65 5.13
C LEU A 222 9.66 -9.14 5.28
N GLY A 223 9.62 -8.65 6.51
CA GLY A 223 9.59 -7.24 6.85
C GLY A 223 10.73 -6.85 7.78
N ALA A 224 10.91 -5.55 7.99
CA ALA A 224 11.90 -5.05 8.92
C ALA A 224 11.50 -3.71 9.56
N SER A 225 12.05 -3.43 10.73
CA SER A 225 11.94 -2.11 11.32
C SER A 225 12.86 -1.12 10.61
N ARG A 226 12.52 0.18 10.63
CA ARG A 226 13.38 1.25 10.12
C ARG A 226 14.80 1.16 10.68
N ALA A 227 14.95 0.85 11.97
CA ALA A 227 16.25 0.76 12.61
C ALA A 227 17.12 -0.40 12.07
N ALA A 228 16.52 -1.48 11.56
CA ALA A 228 17.25 -2.56 10.89
C ALA A 228 17.66 -2.14 9.46
N VAL A 229 16.78 -1.42 8.74
CA VAL A 229 17.08 -0.85 7.41
C VAL A 229 18.18 0.20 7.50
N ASP A 230 18.08 1.15 8.43
CA ASP A 230 19.07 2.21 8.64
C ASP A 230 20.45 1.62 9.03
N ALA A 231 20.48 0.45 9.70
CA ALA A 231 21.69 -0.30 10.01
C ALA A 231 22.25 -1.11 8.82
N GLY A 232 21.56 -1.12 7.68
CA GLY A 232 21.96 -1.83 6.46
C GLY A 232 21.78 -3.35 6.51
N TYR A 233 20.92 -3.87 7.42
CA TYR A 233 20.69 -5.32 7.53
C TYR A 233 19.82 -5.84 6.38
N VAL A 234 18.89 -5.04 5.90
CA VAL A 234 17.97 -5.35 4.80
C VAL A 234 17.70 -4.10 3.96
N PRO A 235 17.28 -4.26 2.70
CA PRO A 235 16.95 -3.14 1.83
C PRO A 235 15.69 -2.40 2.29
N ASN A 236 15.55 -1.13 1.84
CA ASN A 236 14.49 -0.21 2.26
C ASN A 236 13.06 -0.67 1.88
N ASP A 237 12.92 -1.42 0.81
CA ASP A 237 11.62 -1.96 0.34
C ASP A 237 10.99 -2.98 1.30
N LEU A 238 11.77 -3.50 2.27
CA LEU A 238 11.27 -4.35 3.37
C LEU A 238 10.85 -3.56 4.61
N GLN A 239 10.97 -2.22 4.62
CA GLN A 239 10.62 -1.43 5.78
C GLN A 239 9.11 -1.43 6.04
N VAL A 240 8.72 -1.82 7.26
CA VAL A 240 7.37 -1.67 7.81
C VAL A 240 7.32 -0.48 8.75
N GLY A 241 6.32 0.38 8.58
CA GLY A 241 6.14 1.54 9.46
C GLY A 241 5.54 2.74 8.75
N GLN A 242 5.42 3.85 9.46
CA GLN A 242 4.83 5.10 8.98
C GLN A 242 5.49 5.64 7.69
N THR A 243 6.81 5.48 7.56
CA THR A 243 7.61 5.92 6.40
C THR A 243 8.00 4.78 5.46
N GLY A 244 7.57 3.55 5.76
CA GLY A 244 7.71 2.37 4.95
C GLY A 244 6.36 1.88 4.42
N LYS A 245 6.24 0.57 4.25
CA LYS A 245 4.96 -0.06 3.90
C LYS A 245 4.06 -0.18 5.12
N ILE A 246 2.75 0.06 4.93
CA ILE A 246 1.71 -0.24 5.90
C ILE A 246 1.13 -1.59 5.52
N VAL A 247 1.10 -2.51 6.48
CA VAL A 247 0.67 -3.89 6.30
C VAL A 247 -0.43 -4.25 7.30
N ALA A 248 -1.36 -5.12 6.90
CA ALA A 248 -2.39 -5.69 7.77
C ALA A 248 -2.59 -7.17 7.42
N PRO A 249 -1.57 -8.02 7.65
CA PRO A 249 -1.67 -9.45 7.41
C PRO A 249 -2.62 -10.13 8.41
N ASP A 250 -2.99 -11.38 8.10
CA ASP A 250 -3.67 -12.24 9.07
C ASP A 250 -2.77 -12.57 10.27
N LEU A 251 -1.44 -12.67 10.03
CA LEU A 251 -0.44 -12.93 11.06
C LEU A 251 0.79 -12.05 10.87
N TYR A 252 1.12 -11.27 11.88
CA TYR A 252 2.37 -10.49 11.96
C TYR A 252 3.26 -11.01 13.08
N ILE A 253 4.46 -11.47 12.75
CA ILE A 253 5.45 -11.95 13.75
C ILE A 253 6.55 -10.90 13.89
N ALA A 254 6.56 -10.20 15.03
CA ALA A 254 7.53 -9.18 15.36
C ALA A 254 8.70 -9.77 16.15
N VAL A 255 9.88 -9.88 15.55
CA VAL A 255 11.08 -10.50 16.16
C VAL A 255 12.11 -9.44 16.49
N GLY A 256 12.39 -9.23 17.76
CA GLY A 256 13.37 -8.25 18.23
C GLY A 256 13.04 -6.81 17.86
N ILE A 257 11.75 -6.49 17.74
CA ILE A 257 11.21 -5.16 17.45
C ILE A 257 10.78 -4.51 18.76
N SER A 258 11.18 -3.24 18.98
CA SER A 258 10.86 -2.52 20.21
C SER A 258 9.39 -2.09 20.33
N GLY A 259 8.70 -1.86 19.20
CA GLY A 259 7.36 -1.31 19.21
C GLY A 259 7.31 0.22 19.26
N ALA A 260 8.28 0.90 18.64
CA ALA A 260 8.21 2.34 18.46
C ALA A 260 6.94 2.72 17.68
N ILE A 261 6.30 3.86 18.04
CA ILE A 261 5.02 4.29 17.47
C ILE A 261 5.03 4.37 15.94
N GLN A 262 6.18 4.69 15.34
CA GLN A 262 6.33 4.76 13.90
C GLN A 262 6.27 3.36 13.24
N HIS A 263 6.75 2.33 13.93
CA HIS A 263 6.63 0.94 13.47
C HIS A 263 5.19 0.43 13.66
N LEU A 264 4.62 0.69 14.84
CA LEU A 264 3.24 0.30 15.16
C LEU A 264 2.24 0.88 14.15
N ALA A 265 2.44 2.12 13.70
CA ALA A 265 1.60 2.76 12.69
C ALA A 265 1.55 1.97 11.36
N GLY A 266 2.54 1.12 11.10
CA GLY A 266 2.62 0.31 9.89
C GLY A 266 2.10 -1.12 10.02
N MET A 267 1.79 -1.63 11.24
CA MET A 267 1.42 -3.05 11.41
C MET A 267 0.32 -3.32 12.45
N LYS A 268 -0.11 -2.33 13.20
CA LYS A 268 -1.09 -2.51 14.29
C LYS A 268 -2.46 -3.01 13.84
N ASP A 269 -2.79 -2.84 12.55
CA ASP A 269 -4.05 -3.29 11.97
C ASP A 269 -3.99 -4.76 11.52
N SER A 270 -2.91 -5.50 11.83
CA SER A 270 -2.79 -6.95 11.62
C SER A 270 -3.81 -7.70 12.48
N LYS A 271 -4.40 -8.81 11.96
CA LYS A 271 -5.43 -9.54 12.70
C LYS A 271 -4.88 -10.24 13.95
N VAL A 272 -3.67 -10.82 13.83
CA VAL A 272 -2.95 -11.44 14.95
C VAL A 272 -1.52 -10.94 14.96
N ILE A 273 -1.06 -10.46 16.10
CA ILE A 273 0.31 -9.98 16.32
C ILE A 273 1.00 -10.88 17.33
N VAL A 274 2.10 -11.51 16.92
CA VAL A 274 3.00 -12.29 17.78
C VAL A 274 4.28 -11.50 17.98
N ALA A 275 4.72 -11.31 19.23
CA ALA A 275 5.96 -10.60 19.54
C ALA A 275 6.97 -11.52 20.25
N ILE A 276 8.22 -11.51 19.79
CA ILE A 276 9.35 -12.16 20.43
C ILE A 276 10.37 -11.09 20.77
N ASN A 277 10.59 -10.84 22.06
CA ASN A 277 11.56 -9.87 22.54
C ASN A 277 12.12 -10.32 23.91
N LYS A 278 13.39 -10.04 24.16
CA LYS A 278 14.01 -10.32 25.46
C LYS A 278 13.73 -9.27 26.54
N ASP A 279 13.26 -8.08 26.12
CA ASP A 279 12.89 -6.98 27.02
C ASP A 279 11.39 -7.07 27.32
N PRO A 280 10.97 -7.48 28.54
CA PRO A 280 9.56 -7.61 28.91
C PRO A 280 8.81 -6.28 28.90
N GLU A 281 9.52 -5.15 29.01
CA GLU A 281 8.94 -3.81 28.97
C GLU A 281 8.87 -3.21 27.56
N ALA A 282 9.24 -3.99 26.53
CA ALA A 282 9.21 -3.50 25.15
C ALA A 282 7.77 -3.13 24.74
N PRO A 283 7.52 -1.90 24.22
CA PRO A 283 6.17 -1.44 23.85
C PRO A 283 5.45 -2.35 22.84
N ILE A 284 6.17 -3.20 22.09
CA ILE A 284 5.56 -4.15 21.15
C ILE A 284 4.57 -5.10 21.85
N PHE A 285 4.84 -5.46 23.12
CA PHE A 285 3.96 -6.33 23.89
C PHE A 285 2.61 -5.71 24.23
N GLN A 286 2.48 -4.38 24.18
CA GLN A 286 1.20 -3.69 24.43
C GLN A 286 0.19 -3.86 23.30
N VAL A 287 0.67 -4.23 22.10
CA VAL A 287 -0.16 -4.45 20.90
C VAL A 287 -0.16 -5.90 20.43
N ALA A 288 0.66 -6.77 21.05
CA ALA A 288 0.76 -8.17 20.69
C ALA A 288 -0.39 -8.98 21.31
N ASP A 289 -1.03 -9.83 20.52
CA ASP A 289 -1.99 -10.84 21.01
C ASP A 289 -1.28 -11.96 21.74
N TYR A 290 -0.05 -12.31 21.29
CA TYR A 290 0.81 -13.31 21.91
C TYR A 290 2.22 -12.75 22.06
N GLY A 291 2.73 -12.76 23.28
CA GLY A 291 4.09 -12.31 23.62
C GLY A 291 4.95 -13.46 24.13
N LEU A 292 6.16 -13.57 23.62
CA LEU A 292 7.19 -14.48 24.12
C LEU A 292 8.39 -13.66 24.60
N GLU A 293 8.62 -13.64 25.93
CA GLU A 293 9.84 -13.09 26.52
C GLU A 293 10.96 -14.12 26.36
N ALA A 294 11.80 -13.97 25.35
CA ALA A 294 12.89 -14.88 25.06
C ALA A 294 13.97 -14.23 24.18
N ASP A 295 15.17 -14.83 24.17
CA ASP A 295 16.16 -14.53 23.15
C ASP A 295 15.67 -15.05 21.79
N LEU A 296 15.66 -14.16 20.78
CA LEU A 296 15.18 -14.49 19.44
C LEU A 296 16.01 -15.59 18.77
N PHE A 297 17.32 -15.68 19.08
CA PHE A 297 18.20 -16.70 18.53
C PHE A 297 17.97 -18.09 19.13
N ASP A 298 17.32 -18.19 20.28
CA ASP A 298 16.84 -19.44 20.85
C ASP A 298 15.41 -19.76 20.43
N ALA A 299 14.53 -18.75 20.39
CA ALA A 299 13.09 -18.92 20.16
C ALA A 299 12.76 -19.24 18.70
N VAL A 300 13.35 -18.48 17.73
CA VAL A 300 13.00 -18.65 16.31
C VAL A 300 13.44 -20.01 15.76
N PRO A 301 14.67 -20.54 16.04
CA PRO A 301 15.02 -21.88 15.64
C PRO A 301 14.10 -22.96 16.20
N LYS A 302 13.70 -22.85 17.48
CA LYS A 302 12.73 -23.80 18.07
C LYS A 302 11.37 -23.72 17.41
N LEU A 303 10.91 -22.50 17.07
CA LEU A 303 9.65 -22.32 16.33
C LEU A 303 9.75 -22.98 14.95
N LEU A 304 10.87 -22.83 14.25
CA LEU A 304 11.11 -23.50 12.98
C LEU A 304 11.09 -25.02 13.05
N GLU A 305 11.46 -25.63 14.18
CA GLU A 305 11.37 -27.08 14.38
C GLU A 305 9.92 -27.56 14.62
N LEU A 306 9.06 -26.70 15.16
CA LEU A 306 7.71 -27.06 15.59
C LEU A 306 6.64 -26.88 14.51
N ILE A 307 6.91 -26.09 13.49
CA ILE A 307 6.03 -25.81 12.36
C ILE A 307 6.57 -26.46 11.09
#